data_1184641ce43202a373ccd1fdccb2e7bd
#
_entry.id   1184641ce43202a373ccd1fdccb2e7bd
#
_cell.length_a   1.000
_cell.length_b   1.000
_cell.length_c   1.000
_cell.angle_alpha   90.00
_cell.angle_beta   90.00
_cell.angle_gamma   90.00
#
_symmetry.space_group_name_H-M   'P 1'
#
loop_
_entity.id
_entity.type
_entity.pdbx_description
1 polymer ?
#
loop_
_entity_poly.entity_id
_entity_poly.type
_entity_poly.pdbx_seq_one_letter_code
_entity_poly.pdbx_strand_id
1 'polypeptide(L)'
;MSGIGMNEEPGAPGARARALALLRIRGWATAAAILPAAVAVVLFVAGAQGHAVGGGWDTARWVVTACAVVVLLLAAAVGTAIVRAKPAVSPTVPLAEEAAPDLYRLVRDLADRLGVPAPSAIALTPDCDSWLEDRTHPSAQSAGAPVASPSAPPSADPSASGPASAAGSPRAAVPPGTAPAGRPGRRRRVQAAPVLVIGSPFLWWMRVGELRAVLAPVVAGTGPSAHPDIAAARRFVRGLDGVVADAAVPVPGPLAGVRRVPRVFAGRIAGLLLRGCRNHAAEMERGVAAAASIRAQDVDHGLRIVAQEQVGLAYAGWDRLLTRVALPAWRMGRWPSRLDAGVVSALTELSRRDRLADGFAARLGERPACDLLEEPGAADEAASLLAARLFHGGPARPGADWSPVDWQQYPEEVVDRKWRTEAARLHRVLDSMGAPDAVPAPAPTGSVAPGSAAPGAGGRPLRTACSVDAGVPTLARVVDHLAGRGGGGEELAAGIGAALAREEAAAARRTPPGNAPGASGATGPAPDPWGPDPLPFLPLQPPRTGTELLADHVVAMVCCAAVDTAGAAPGLDWLDGPALLVDGERRADLGGPVLSLVEDGDAEPLRSWLASVGVRTDKPVRLV
;
A
#
# COMPACT_ATOMS: atom_id res chain seq x y z
N MET A 1 -32.20 38.26 -20.97
CA MET A 1 -30.97 37.46 -21.17
C MET A 1 -29.97 37.92 -20.10
N SER A 2 -30.09 37.37 -18.91
CA SER A 2 -29.21 37.71 -17.77
C SER A 2 -28.15 36.64 -17.70
N GLY A 3 -26.90 37.02 -18.04
CA GLY A 3 -25.72 36.17 -17.86
C GLY A 3 -25.48 35.96 -16.36
N ILE A 4 -25.53 34.73 -15.93
CA ILE A 4 -25.08 34.31 -14.61
C ILE A 4 -23.56 34.53 -14.61
N GLY A 5 -23.11 35.66 -14.06
CA GLY A 5 -21.72 35.90 -13.75
C GLY A 5 -21.29 34.87 -12.70
N MET A 6 -20.58 33.84 -13.14
CA MET A 6 -19.83 33.00 -12.24
C MET A 6 -18.76 33.89 -11.62
N ASN A 7 -18.89 34.19 -10.32
CA ASN A 7 -17.84 34.85 -9.55
C ASN A 7 -16.59 34.01 -9.69
N GLU A 8 -15.62 34.49 -10.48
CA GLU A 8 -14.31 33.85 -10.62
C GLU A 8 -13.55 33.99 -9.32
N GLU A 9 -13.38 32.88 -8.60
CA GLU A 9 -12.65 32.83 -7.35
C GLU A 9 -11.16 33.14 -7.54
N PRO A 10 -10.55 33.86 -6.57
CA PRO A 10 -9.09 34.06 -6.56
C PRO A 10 -8.37 32.71 -6.60
N GLY A 11 -7.53 32.46 -7.60
CA GLY A 11 -6.84 31.18 -7.85
C GLY A 11 -7.39 30.38 -9.02
N ALA A 12 -8.70 30.38 -9.27
CA ALA A 12 -9.31 29.67 -10.38
C ALA A 12 -8.87 30.20 -11.77
N PRO A 13 -8.75 31.52 -12.02
CA PRO A 13 -8.22 32.03 -13.29
C PRO A 13 -6.76 31.64 -13.52
N GLY A 14 -5.94 31.59 -12.46
CA GLY A 14 -4.56 31.11 -12.53
C GLY A 14 -4.48 29.63 -12.92
N ALA A 15 -5.26 28.78 -12.27
CA ALA A 15 -5.33 27.35 -12.60
C ALA A 15 -5.78 27.12 -14.04
N ARG A 16 -6.80 27.85 -14.51
CA ARG A 16 -7.26 27.78 -15.91
C ARG A 16 -6.20 28.24 -16.90
N ALA A 17 -5.48 29.34 -16.61
CA ALA A 17 -4.40 29.83 -17.46
C ALA A 17 -3.29 28.77 -17.63
N ARG A 18 -2.95 28.05 -16.56
CA ARG A 18 -1.99 26.94 -16.60
C ARG A 18 -2.52 25.71 -17.34
N ALA A 19 -3.80 25.38 -17.18
CA ALA A 19 -4.46 24.34 -17.97
C ALA A 19 -4.40 24.65 -19.48
N LEU A 20 -4.66 25.91 -19.87
CA LEU A 20 -4.54 26.35 -21.25
C LEU A 20 -3.09 26.29 -21.75
N ALA A 21 -2.10 26.58 -20.91
CA ALA A 21 -0.69 26.40 -21.26
C ALA A 21 -0.34 24.94 -21.57
N LEU A 22 -0.84 23.99 -20.77
CA LEU A 22 -0.71 22.54 -21.03
C LEU A 22 -1.36 22.14 -22.35
N LEU A 23 -2.55 22.64 -22.64
CA LEU A 23 -3.27 22.37 -23.91
C LEU A 23 -2.56 23.01 -25.10
N ARG A 24 -1.86 24.15 -24.92
CA ARG A 24 -1.00 24.73 -25.95
C ARG A 24 0.21 23.84 -26.25
N ILE A 25 0.87 23.26 -25.23
CA ILE A 25 1.96 22.30 -25.44
C ILE A 25 1.47 21.13 -26.30
N ARG A 26 0.30 20.58 -25.99
CA ARG A 26 -0.36 19.56 -26.82
C ARG A 26 -0.57 20.06 -28.25
N GLY A 27 -1.10 21.28 -28.41
CA GLY A 27 -1.32 21.93 -29.70
C GLY A 27 -0.03 22.08 -30.50
N TRP A 28 1.05 22.56 -29.88
CA TRP A 28 2.37 22.68 -30.51
C TRP A 28 2.94 21.33 -30.95
N ALA A 29 2.81 20.29 -30.12
CA ALA A 29 3.24 18.94 -30.47
C ALA A 29 2.46 18.40 -31.69
N THR A 30 1.15 18.66 -31.75
CA THR A 30 0.32 18.28 -32.88
C THR A 30 0.68 19.07 -34.13
N ALA A 31 0.89 20.38 -34.02
CA ALA A 31 1.30 21.25 -35.13
C ALA A 31 2.65 20.82 -35.70
N ALA A 32 3.62 20.51 -34.84
CA ALA A 32 4.95 20.01 -35.28
C ALA A 32 4.84 18.68 -36.03
N ALA A 33 3.92 17.79 -35.63
CA ALA A 33 3.68 16.53 -36.32
C ALA A 33 3.00 16.69 -37.70
N ILE A 34 2.19 17.73 -37.88
CA ILE A 34 1.49 18.02 -39.15
C ILE A 34 2.39 18.84 -40.12
N LEU A 35 3.40 19.53 -39.59
CA LEU A 35 4.27 20.43 -40.40
C LEU A 35 4.86 19.77 -41.66
N PRO A 36 5.44 18.56 -41.65
CA PRO A 36 5.96 17.91 -42.84
C PRO A 36 4.88 17.68 -43.90
N ALA A 37 3.65 17.36 -43.48
CA ALA A 37 2.52 17.19 -44.41
C ALA A 37 2.08 18.51 -45.05
N ALA A 38 2.08 19.60 -44.28
CA ALA A 38 1.84 20.94 -44.82
C ALA A 38 2.90 21.34 -45.86
N VAL A 39 4.19 21.08 -45.58
CA VAL A 39 5.29 21.31 -46.54
C VAL A 39 5.11 20.47 -47.80
N ALA A 40 4.72 19.18 -47.68
CA ALA A 40 4.45 18.32 -48.82
C ALA A 40 3.34 18.90 -49.71
N VAL A 41 2.22 19.36 -49.13
CA VAL A 41 1.11 20.00 -49.88
C VAL A 41 1.58 21.24 -50.60
N VAL A 42 2.36 22.11 -49.96
CA VAL A 42 2.91 23.32 -50.61
C VAL A 42 3.79 22.96 -51.79
N LEU A 43 4.65 21.94 -51.68
CA LEU A 43 5.53 21.48 -52.79
C LEU A 43 4.71 20.88 -53.93
N PHE A 44 3.60 20.19 -53.67
CA PHE A 44 2.73 19.69 -54.72
C PHE A 44 2.00 20.83 -55.46
N VAL A 45 1.47 21.81 -54.72
CA VAL A 45 0.82 22.98 -55.30
C VAL A 45 1.79 23.81 -56.13
N ALA A 46 3.00 24.07 -55.60
CA ALA A 46 4.04 24.80 -56.33
C ALA A 46 4.43 24.08 -57.64
N GLY A 47 4.50 22.74 -57.60
CA GLY A 47 4.75 21.95 -58.82
C GLY A 47 3.61 22.00 -59.83
N ALA A 48 2.35 21.96 -59.36
CA ALA A 48 1.20 22.08 -60.24
C ALA A 48 1.08 23.46 -60.91
N GLN A 49 1.58 24.51 -60.25
CA GLN A 49 1.64 25.88 -60.79
C GLN A 49 2.88 26.18 -61.67
N GLY A 50 3.75 25.18 -61.89
CA GLY A 50 4.94 25.33 -62.71
C GLY A 50 6.10 26.09 -62.09
N HIS A 51 6.03 26.45 -60.79
CA HIS A 51 7.10 27.18 -60.07
C HIS A 51 8.27 26.30 -59.61
N ALA A 52 8.07 24.97 -59.55
CA ALA A 52 9.05 24.00 -59.09
C ALA A 52 9.13 22.83 -60.09
N VAL A 53 9.76 23.04 -61.23
CA VAL A 53 9.88 22.05 -62.30
C VAL A 53 11.34 21.62 -62.45
N GLY A 54 11.56 20.28 -62.48
CA GLY A 54 12.90 19.67 -62.68
C GLY A 54 13.10 18.45 -61.81
N GLY A 55 13.97 17.52 -62.20
CA GLY A 55 14.13 16.21 -61.55
C GLY A 55 14.49 16.26 -60.07
N GLY A 56 15.20 17.33 -59.64
CA GLY A 56 15.50 17.56 -58.22
C GLY A 56 14.24 17.89 -57.37
N TRP A 57 13.30 18.65 -57.92
CA TRP A 57 12.07 19.01 -57.24
C TRP A 57 11.08 17.83 -57.15
N ASP A 58 11.06 16.95 -58.16
CA ASP A 58 10.26 15.74 -58.13
C ASP A 58 10.75 14.78 -57.05
N THR A 59 12.07 14.59 -56.94
CA THR A 59 12.68 13.80 -55.87
C THR A 59 12.34 14.40 -54.50
N ALA A 60 12.52 15.73 -54.35
CA ALA A 60 12.21 16.42 -53.10
C ALA A 60 10.73 16.23 -52.66
N ARG A 61 9.77 16.33 -53.60
CA ARG A 61 8.33 16.10 -53.35
C ARG A 61 8.08 14.70 -52.79
N TRP A 62 8.64 13.68 -53.42
CA TRP A 62 8.45 12.30 -52.98
C TRP A 62 9.12 12.01 -51.64
N VAL A 63 10.33 12.51 -51.40
CA VAL A 63 11.03 12.35 -50.12
C VAL A 63 10.28 13.03 -49.00
N VAL A 64 9.87 14.31 -49.19
CA VAL A 64 9.11 15.04 -48.17
C VAL A 64 7.75 14.38 -47.89
N THR A 65 7.07 13.87 -48.94
CA THR A 65 5.80 13.16 -48.76
C THR A 65 5.99 11.86 -48.01
N ALA A 66 7.00 11.07 -48.32
CA ALA A 66 7.32 9.85 -47.58
C ALA A 66 7.62 10.16 -46.11
N CYS A 67 8.45 11.18 -45.83
CA CYS A 67 8.70 11.65 -44.47
C CYS A 67 7.42 12.11 -43.77
N ALA A 68 6.54 12.86 -44.45
CA ALA A 68 5.29 13.34 -43.90
C ALA A 68 4.35 12.17 -43.51
N VAL A 69 4.21 11.17 -44.37
CA VAL A 69 3.41 9.96 -44.09
C VAL A 69 3.95 9.23 -42.87
N VAL A 70 5.25 9.00 -42.79
CA VAL A 70 5.88 8.32 -41.64
C VAL A 70 5.66 9.11 -40.35
N VAL A 71 5.87 10.41 -40.35
CA VAL A 71 5.67 11.28 -39.17
C VAL A 71 4.19 11.28 -38.73
N LEU A 72 3.26 11.37 -39.67
CA LEU A 72 1.82 11.32 -39.36
C LEU A 72 1.40 9.96 -38.79
N LEU A 73 1.90 8.86 -39.34
CA LEU A 73 1.64 7.52 -38.81
C LEU A 73 2.19 7.36 -37.39
N LEU A 74 3.42 7.83 -37.14
CA LEU A 74 4.01 7.82 -35.80
C LEU A 74 3.22 8.71 -34.84
N ALA A 75 2.84 9.91 -35.24
CA ALA A 75 2.04 10.81 -34.43
C ALA A 75 0.65 10.23 -34.12
N ALA A 76 0.00 9.58 -35.10
CA ALA A 76 -1.27 8.89 -34.90
C ALA A 76 -1.11 7.70 -33.94
N ALA A 77 -0.03 6.94 -34.05
CA ALA A 77 0.27 5.83 -33.14
C ALA A 77 0.50 6.32 -31.69
N VAL A 78 1.32 7.37 -31.50
CA VAL A 78 1.55 7.99 -30.19
C VAL A 78 0.24 8.59 -29.63
N GLY A 79 -0.52 9.34 -30.44
CA GLY A 79 -1.81 9.90 -30.03
C GLY A 79 -2.80 8.83 -29.63
N THR A 80 -2.86 7.73 -30.38
CA THR A 80 -3.69 6.58 -30.05
C THR A 80 -3.24 5.89 -28.76
N ALA A 81 -1.92 5.75 -28.56
CA ALA A 81 -1.37 5.23 -27.32
C ALA A 81 -1.77 6.09 -26.12
N ILE A 82 -1.65 7.43 -26.22
CA ILE A 82 -2.05 8.37 -25.16
C ILE A 82 -3.55 8.25 -24.83
N VAL A 83 -4.41 8.14 -25.85
CA VAL A 83 -5.86 8.03 -25.64
C VAL A 83 -6.27 6.68 -25.07
N ARG A 84 -5.53 5.62 -25.39
CA ARG A 84 -5.80 4.24 -24.93
C ARG A 84 -5.03 3.86 -23.68
N ALA A 85 -4.02 4.63 -23.29
CA ALA A 85 -3.26 4.38 -22.09
C ALA A 85 -4.18 4.33 -20.87
N LYS A 86 -4.05 3.29 -20.08
CA LYS A 86 -4.76 3.16 -18.81
C LYS A 86 -4.03 4.00 -17.78
N PRO A 87 -4.63 5.09 -17.26
CA PRO A 87 -4.00 5.82 -16.17
C PRO A 87 -3.89 4.91 -14.95
N ALA A 88 -2.79 5.02 -14.22
CA ALA A 88 -2.67 4.38 -12.92
C ALA A 88 -3.80 4.90 -12.02
N VAL A 89 -4.55 3.99 -11.44
CA VAL A 89 -5.60 4.26 -10.46
C VAL A 89 -5.06 3.87 -9.11
N SER A 90 -5.21 4.73 -8.12
CA SER A 90 -4.80 4.43 -6.75
C SER A 90 -5.61 3.23 -6.23
N PRO A 91 -4.97 2.22 -5.64
CA PRO A 91 -5.69 1.13 -5.02
C PRO A 91 -6.47 1.65 -3.83
N THR A 92 -7.79 1.47 -3.86
CA THR A 92 -8.73 1.93 -2.83
C THR A 92 -9.84 0.90 -2.66
N VAL A 93 -10.50 0.89 -1.51
CA VAL A 93 -11.71 0.11 -1.26
C VAL A 93 -12.91 0.93 -1.72
N PRO A 94 -13.65 0.53 -2.77
CA PRO A 94 -14.85 1.25 -3.17
C PRO A 94 -15.94 1.12 -2.10
N LEU A 95 -16.58 2.22 -1.77
CA LEU A 95 -17.67 2.27 -0.81
C LEU A 95 -18.98 2.50 -1.56
N ALA A 96 -19.87 1.53 -1.52
CA ALA A 96 -21.20 1.67 -2.11
C ALA A 96 -22.07 2.63 -1.31
N GLU A 97 -23.03 3.30 -1.96
CA GLU A 97 -23.91 4.25 -1.25
C GLU A 97 -24.77 3.54 -0.20
N GLU A 98 -25.16 2.29 -0.48
CA GLU A 98 -25.94 1.45 0.44
C GLU A 98 -25.15 1.08 1.69
N ALA A 99 -23.81 0.98 1.59
CA ALA A 99 -22.93 0.66 2.72
C ALA A 99 -22.56 1.88 3.57
N ALA A 100 -22.82 3.11 3.08
CA ALA A 100 -22.47 4.35 3.78
C ALA A 100 -23.42 5.50 3.46
N PRO A 101 -24.73 5.36 3.61
CA PRO A 101 -25.70 6.37 3.19
C PRO A 101 -25.51 7.70 3.93
N ASP A 102 -25.16 7.66 5.20
CA ASP A 102 -24.92 8.86 6.01
C ASP A 102 -23.68 9.61 5.56
N LEU A 103 -22.61 8.90 5.18
CA LEU A 103 -21.39 9.51 4.66
C LEU A 103 -21.66 10.18 3.30
N TYR A 104 -22.39 9.52 2.40
CA TYR A 104 -22.78 10.10 1.13
C TYR A 104 -23.66 11.34 1.32
N ARG A 105 -24.57 11.31 2.29
CA ARG A 105 -25.43 12.45 2.66
C ARG A 105 -24.59 13.63 3.18
N LEU A 106 -23.64 13.35 4.10
CA LEU A 106 -22.72 14.37 4.63
C LEU A 106 -21.91 15.04 3.49
N VAL A 107 -21.38 14.24 2.54
CA VAL A 107 -20.59 14.76 1.44
C VAL A 107 -21.43 15.58 0.46
N ARG A 108 -22.69 15.18 0.20
CA ARG A 108 -23.62 15.96 -0.62
C ARG A 108 -24.01 17.29 0.04
N ASP A 109 -24.37 17.26 1.33
CA ASP A 109 -24.68 18.48 2.10
C ASP A 109 -23.49 19.44 2.12
N LEU A 110 -22.28 18.89 2.22
CA LEU A 110 -21.05 19.68 2.16
C LEU A 110 -20.85 20.30 0.77
N ALA A 111 -21.06 19.54 -0.31
CA ALA A 111 -20.96 20.03 -1.67
C ALA A 111 -21.99 21.13 -1.96
N ASP A 112 -23.23 20.97 -1.46
CA ASP A 112 -24.32 21.95 -1.60
C ASP A 112 -23.98 23.25 -0.85
N ARG A 113 -23.46 23.16 0.39
CA ARG A 113 -23.01 24.34 1.14
C ARG A 113 -21.87 25.09 0.47
N LEU A 114 -20.95 24.33 -0.17
CA LEU A 114 -19.82 24.89 -0.90
C LEU A 114 -20.21 25.39 -2.31
N GLY A 115 -21.43 25.09 -2.78
CA GLY A 115 -21.89 25.44 -4.13
C GLY A 115 -21.08 24.75 -5.23
N VAL A 116 -20.66 23.50 -5.01
CA VAL A 116 -19.84 22.69 -5.94
C VAL A 116 -20.54 21.38 -6.30
N PRO A 117 -20.22 20.75 -7.44
CA PRO A 117 -20.73 19.42 -7.75
C PRO A 117 -20.28 18.40 -6.71
N ALA A 118 -21.21 17.56 -6.25
CA ALA A 118 -20.86 16.44 -5.38
C ALA A 118 -19.98 15.42 -6.12
N PRO A 119 -19.05 14.72 -5.40
CA PRO A 119 -18.31 13.59 -5.94
C PRO A 119 -19.25 12.49 -6.45
N SER A 120 -18.81 11.74 -7.47
CA SER A 120 -19.62 10.67 -8.08
C SER A 120 -19.65 9.38 -7.27
N ALA A 121 -18.64 9.13 -6.47
CA ALA A 121 -18.49 7.97 -5.61
C ALA A 121 -17.49 8.28 -4.48
N ILE A 122 -17.50 7.43 -3.46
CA ILE A 122 -16.56 7.48 -2.34
C ILE A 122 -15.76 6.18 -2.31
N ALA A 123 -14.47 6.27 -1.98
CA ALA A 123 -13.60 5.11 -1.79
C ALA A 123 -12.67 5.36 -0.60
N LEU A 124 -12.20 4.28 0.04
CA LEU A 124 -11.29 4.34 1.17
C LEU A 124 -9.87 3.99 0.75
N THR A 125 -8.90 4.66 1.35
CA THR A 125 -7.49 4.31 1.29
C THR A 125 -6.97 3.99 2.70
N PRO A 126 -6.05 3.04 2.85
CA PRO A 126 -5.41 2.80 4.15
C PRO A 126 -4.28 3.81 4.43
N ASP A 127 -4.38 5.03 3.92
CA ASP A 127 -3.43 6.10 4.15
C ASP A 127 -4.11 7.27 4.86
N CYS A 128 -3.36 8.07 5.60
CA CYS A 128 -3.85 9.27 6.28
C CYS A 128 -3.93 10.47 5.32
N ASP A 129 -4.55 10.30 4.16
CA ASP A 129 -4.75 11.35 3.18
C ASP A 129 -6.15 11.27 2.54
N SER A 130 -6.61 12.38 1.97
CA SER A 130 -7.89 12.42 1.25
C SER A 130 -7.75 13.30 0.02
N TRP A 131 -8.21 12.79 -1.13
CA TRP A 131 -8.09 13.49 -2.40
C TRP A 131 -9.26 13.19 -3.35
N LEU A 132 -9.31 13.94 -4.45
CA LEU A 132 -10.22 13.69 -5.56
C LEU A 132 -9.50 12.95 -6.69
N GLU A 133 -10.01 11.80 -7.07
CA GLU A 133 -9.49 11.00 -8.18
C GLU A 133 -10.48 10.97 -9.34
N ASP A 134 -10.02 11.36 -10.53
CA ASP A 134 -10.84 11.30 -11.75
C ASP A 134 -10.74 9.89 -12.37
N ARG A 135 -11.79 9.11 -12.26
CA ARG A 135 -11.93 7.76 -12.80
C ARG A 135 -12.79 7.73 -14.05
N THR A 136 -12.72 8.76 -14.89
CA THR A 136 -13.55 8.86 -16.12
C THR A 136 -13.13 7.88 -17.21
N HIS A 137 -11.99 7.19 -17.09
CA HIS A 137 -11.56 6.18 -18.05
C HIS A 137 -12.41 4.89 -17.92
N PRO A 138 -12.87 4.26 -19.04
CA PRO A 138 -13.72 3.08 -18.98
C PRO A 138 -13.16 1.90 -18.17
N SER A 139 -11.83 1.72 -18.15
CA SER A 139 -11.16 0.68 -17.35
C SER A 139 -11.15 0.98 -15.84
N ALA A 140 -11.23 2.25 -15.45
CA ALA A 140 -11.29 2.64 -14.04
C ALA A 140 -12.70 2.43 -13.45
N GLN A 141 -13.75 2.53 -14.29
CA GLN A 141 -15.13 2.26 -13.88
C GLN A 141 -15.37 0.77 -13.58
N SER A 142 -14.62 -0.13 -14.22
CA SER A 142 -14.71 -1.57 -13.95
C SER A 142 -14.06 -1.96 -12.61
N ALA A 143 -13.10 -1.18 -12.11
CA ALA A 143 -12.43 -1.41 -10.84
C ALA A 143 -13.25 -0.93 -9.62
N GLY A 144 -14.28 -0.12 -9.85
CA GLY A 144 -15.14 0.46 -8.80
C GLY A 144 -16.52 -0.20 -8.67
N ALA A 145 -16.78 -1.31 -9.34
CA ALA A 145 -18.04 -2.03 -9.14
C ALA A 145 -18.02 -2.71 -7.75
N PRO A 146 -19.06 -2.53 -6.92
CA PRO A 146 -19.11 -3.15 -5.60
C PRO A 146 -19.03 -4.66 -5.74
N VAL A 147 -18.10 -5.27 -5.00
CA VAL A 147 -18.06 -6.72 -4.81
C VAL A 147 -19.27 -7.07 -3.96
N ALA A 148 -20.26 -7.72 -4.55
CA ALA A 148 -21.36 -8.28 -3.81
C ALA A 148 -20.76 -9.26 -2.78
N SER A 149 -21.01 -9.01 -1.50
CA SER A 149 -20.63 -9.92 -0.41
C SER A 149 -21.16 -11.32 -0.73
N PRO A 150 -20.38 -12.39 -0.52
CA PRO A 150 -20.88 -13.74 -0.69
C PRO A 150 -21.98 -13.97 0.36
N SER A 151 -23.23 -14.04 -0.11
CA SER A 151 -24.37 -14.41 0.72
C SER A 151 -24.07 -15.75 1.40
N ALA A 152 -24.19 -15.79 2.70
CA ALA A 152 -24.11 -17.01 3.49
C ALA A 152 -25.07 -18.07 2.91
N PRO A 153 -24.69 -19.35 2.89
CA PRO A 153 -25.59 -20.40 2.41
C PRO A 153 -26.82 -20.48 3.33
N PRO A 154 -28.03 -20.64 2.78
CA PRO A 154 -29.23 -20.77 3.60
C PRO A 154 -29.14 -22.04 4.44
N SER A 155 -29.24 -21.88 5.75
CA SER A 155 -29.43 -22.97 6.69
C SER A 155 -30.71 -23.72 6.34
N ALA A 156 -30.58 -24.98 5.98
CA ALA A 156 -31.72 -25.86 5.76
C ALA A 156 -32.34 -26.23 7.11
N ASP A 157 -33.54 -25.73 7.38
CA ASP A 157 -34.42 -26.26 8.39
C ASP A 157 -35.48 -27.12 7.70
N PRO A 158 -35.63 -28.39 8.05
CA PRO A 158 -36.69 -29.23 7.52
C PRO A 158 -37.85 -29.30 8.53
N SER A 159 -38.96 -28.74 8.17
CA SER A 159 -40.31 -29.25 8.55
C SER A 159 -41.37 -28.15 8.68
N ALA A 160 -42.30 -28.16 7.76
CA ALA A 160 -43.74 -28.05 8.03
C ALA A 160 -44.55 -28.16 6.74
N SER A 161 -45.19 -29.28 6.60
CA SER A 161 -46.24 -29.60 5.61
C SER A 161 -47.57 -28.93 5.99
N GLY A 162 -48.33 -28.53 4.96
CA GLY A 162 -49.75 -28.23 5.11
C GLY A 162 -50.35 -27.40 3.95
N PRO A 163 -51.54 -27.72 3.45
CA PRO A 163 -51.85 -27.66 2.04
C PRO A 163 -52.77 -26.50 1.58
N ALA A 164 -52.68 -26.24 0.29
CA ALA A 164 -53.66 -25.77 -0.68
C ALA A 164 -54.80 -24.83 -0.28
N SER A 165 -54.97 -23.73 -0.98
CA SER A 165 -56.21 -23.44 -1.65
C SER A 165 -56.09 -22.40 -2.78
N ALA A 166 -56.93 -22.64 -3.76
CA ALA A 166 -56.97 -22.18 -5.13
C ALA A 166 -57.49 -20.75 -5.36
N ALA A 167 -57.29 -20.36 -6.63
CA ALA A 167 -58.16 -19.57 -7.49
C ALA A 167 -57.92 -18.05 -7.64
N GLY A 168 -57.67 -17.65 -8.87
CA GLY A 168 -57.81 -16.25 -9.34
C GLY A 168 -57.22 -16.02 -10.71
N SER A 169 -58.02 -16.11 -11.73
CA SER A 169 -57.79 -16.09 -13.18
C SER A 169 -57.14 -14.86 -13.80
N PRO A 170 -56.75 -14.93 -15.07
CA PRO A 170 -55.73 -14.09 -15.70
C PRO A 170 -56.32 -12.80 -16.33
N ARG A 171 -55.51 -11.74 -16.31
CA ARG A 171 -55.83 -10.51 -17.05
C ARG A 171 -54.84 -10.29 -18.19
N ALA A 172 -55.40 -10.10 -19.35
CA ALA A 172 -54.83 -10.02 -20.69
C ALA A 172 -53.67 -9.02 -20.84
N ALA A 173 -52.65 -9.45 -21.57
CA ALA A 173 -51.57 -8.63 -22.10
C ALA A 173 -52.04 -7.75 -23.27
N VAL A 174 -51.69 -6.47 -23.22
CA VAL A 174 -51.78 -5.53 -24.33
C VAL A 174 -50.38 -5.44 -24.97
N PRO A 175 -50.22 -5.56 -26.29
CA PRO A 175 -48.92 -5.44 -26.96
C PRO A 175 -48.48 -3.96 -27.05
N PRO A 176 -47.20 -3.64 -26.85
CA PRO A 176 -46.67 -2.29 -27.01
C PRO A 176 -46.47 -1.97 -28.49
N GLY A 177 -47.02 -0.82 -28.87
CA GLY A 177 -46.88 -0.24 -30.20
C GLY A 177 -45.44 0.11 -30.54
N THR A 178 -45.06 -0.16 -31.77
CA THR A 178 -43.82 0.23 -32.45
C THR A 178 -43.69 1.76 -32.52
N ALA A 179 -42.75 2.31 -31.74
CA ALA A 179 -42.27 3.68 -31.90
C ALA A 179 -41.11 3.72 -32.91
N PRO A 180 -41.00 4.75 -33.76
CA PRO A 180 -40.00 4.82 -34.83
C PRO A 180 -38.59 4.99 -34.26
N ALA A 181 -37.61 4.28 -34.84
CA ALA A 181 -36.19 4.34 -34.53
C ALA A 181 -35.65 5.77 -34.73
N GLY A 182 -35.56 6.51 -33.63
CA GLY A 182 -34.82 7.77 -33.57
C GLY A 182 -33.33 7.50 -33.70
N ARG A 183 -32.66 8.20 -34.61
CA ARG A 183 -31.21 8.25 -34.76
C ARG A 183 -30.55 8.36 -33.40
N PRO A 184 -29.43 7.63 -33.10
CA PRO A 184 -28.74 7.76 -31.86
C PRO A 184 -28.13 9.16 -31.77
N GLY A 185 -28.85 10.07 -31.13
CA GLY A 185 -28.32 11.36 -30.71
C GLY A 185 -27.06 11.11 -29.89
N ARG A 186 -25.97 11.71 -30.31
CA ARG A 186 -24.70 11.77 -29.60
C ARG A 186 -24.98 12.21 -28.15
N ARG A 187 -25.23 11.26 -27.25
CA ARG A 187 -25.40 11.54 -25.83
C ARG A 187 -24.16 12.31 -25.43
N ARG A 188 -24.33 13.60 -25.15
CA ARG A 188 -23.32 14.43 -24.47
C ARG A 188 -22.94 13.65 -23.21
N ARG A 189 -21.76 12.98 -23.21
CA ARG A 189 -21.25 12.32 -22.02
C ARG A 189 -21.16 13.41 -20.96
N VAL A 190 -22.07 13.38 -20.02
CA VAL A 190 -21.94 14.14 -18.77
C VAL A 190 -20.63 13.68 -18.17
N GLN A 191 -19.72 14.60 -18.01
CA GLN A 191 -18.42 14.30 -17.41
C GLN A 191 -18.71 13.84 -15.98
N ALA A 192 -18.45 12.57 -15.67
CA ALA A 192 -18.66 12.05 -14.34
C ALA A 192 -17.80 12.87 -13.36
N ALA A 193 -18.38 13.29 -12.26
CA ALA A 193 -17.65 13.97 -11.20
C ALA A 193 -16.55 13.05 -10.65
N PRO A 194 -15.45 13.59 -10.08
CA PRO A 194 -14.38 12.78 -9.52
C PRO A 194 -14.87 11.92 -8.35
N VAL A 195 -14.15 10.84 -8.07
CA VAL A 195 -14.34 10.00 -6.89
C VAL A 195 -13.61 10.66 -5.71
N LEU A 196 -14.27 10.73 -4.56
CA LEU A 196 -13.66 11.16 -3.32
C LEU A 196 -12.98 9.96 -2.64
N VAL A 197 -11.66 10.03 -2.47
CA VAL A 197 -10.89 9.04 -1.73
C VAL A 197 -10.66 9.59 -0.32
N ILE A 198 -10.99 8.80 0.70
CA ILE A 198 -10.90 9.17 2.12
C ILE A 198 -9.95 8.21 2.81
N GLY A 199 -9.05 8.73 3.63
CA GLY A 199 -8.20 7.95 4.51
C GLY A 199 -9.01 7.18 5.55
N SER A 200 -8.92 5.85 5.57
CA SER A 200 -9.64 5.03 6.55
C SER A 200 -9.31 5.40 8.01
N PRO A 201 -8.05 5.78 8.37
CA PRO A 201 -7.75 6.21 9.73
C PRO A 201 -8.60 7.39 10.21
N PHE A 202 -9.00 8.27 9.30
CA PHE A 202 -9.86 9.40 9.65
C PHE A 202 -11.26 8.97 10.07
N LEU A 203 -11.82 7.91 9.46
CA LEU A 203 -13.12 7.36 9.84
C LEU A 203 -13.09 6.74 11.24
N TRP A 204 -11.96 6.12 11.62
CA TRP A 204 -11.82 5.46 12.90
C TRP A 204 -11.50 6.41 14.05
N TRP A 205 -10.80 7.50 13.76
CA TRP A 205 -10.35 8.43 14.78
C TRP A 205 -11.21 9.68 14.93
N MET A 206 -11.62 10.31 13.81
CA MET A 206 -12.26 11.62 13.82
C MET A 206 -13.73 11.57 14.24
N ARG A 207 -14.23 12.70 14.70
CA ARG A 207 -15.66 12.94 14.87
C ARG A 207 -16.26 13.43 13.54
N VAL A 208 -17.58 13.25 13.38
CA VAL A 208 -18.29 13.65 12.14
C VAL A 208 -18.03 15.11 11.77
N GLY A 209 -18.01 16.02 12.76
CA GLY A 209 -17.71 17.44 12.54
C GLY A 209 -16.28 17.69 12.07
N GLU A 210 -15.31 16.99 12.65
CA GLU A 210 -13.89 17.08 12.27
C GLU A 210 -13.66 16.49 10.86
N LEU A 211 -14.23 15.32 10.58
CA LEU A 211 -14.17 14.72 9.25
C LEU A 211 -14.75 15.67 8.19
N ARG A 212 -15.90 16.30 8.47
CA ARG A 212 -16.50 17.31 7.57
C ARG A 212 -15.55 18.47 7.32
N ALA A 213 -14.89 18.97 8.35
CA ALA A 213 -13.95 20.08 8.24
C ALA A 213 -12.69 19.70 7.43
N VAL A 214 -12.18 18.46 7.58
CA VAL A 214 -11.05 17.93 6.79
C VAL A 214 -11.44 17.73 5.33
N LEU A 215 -12.65 17.22 5.06
CA LEU A 215 -13.13 16.97 3.71
C LEU A 215 -13.57 18.25 2.96
N ALA A 216 -13.86 19.35 3.67
CA ALA A 216 -14.33 20.57 3.05
C ALA A 216 -13.41 21.11 1.93
N PRO A 217 -12.08 21.25 2.11
CA PRO A 217 -11.19 21.68 1.02
C PRO A 217 -11.07 20.65 -0.10
N VAL A 218 -11.19 19.36 0.20
CA VAL A 218 -11.15 18.28 -0.81
C VAL A 218 -12.40 18.36 -1.68
N VAL A 219 -13.59 18.39 -1.08
CA VAL A 219 -14.87 18.50 -1.79
C VAL A 219 -14.97 19.82 -2.56
N ALA A 220 -14.51 20.95 -2.00
CA ALA A 220 -14.45 22.22 -2.71
C ALA A 220 -13.65 22.14 -4.03
N GLY A 221 -12.65 21.26 -4.09
CA GLY A 221 -11.84 20.99 -5.28
C GLY A 221 -12.64 20.43 -6.46
N THR A 222 -13.86 19.91 -6.26
CA THR A 222 -14.72 19.47 -7.36
C THR A 222 -15.17 20.61 -8.27
N GLY A 223 -15.35 21.83 -7.71
CA GLY A 223 -15.72 23.03 -8.46
C GLY A 223 -14.70 23.38 -9.54
N PRO A 224 -13.45 23.73 -9.22
CA PRO A 224 -12.40 23.96 -10.21
C PRO A 224 -12.14 22.74 -11.12
N SER A 225 -12.25 21.52 -10.59
CA SER A 225 -12.05 20.27 -11.34
C SER A 225 -13.11 20.05 -12.42
N ALA A 226 -14.31 20.54 -12.25
CA ALA A 226 -15.39 20.49 -13.23
C ALA A 226 -15.13 21.38 -14.46
N HIS A 227 -14.17 22.30 -14.40
CA HIS A 227 -13.86 23.15 -15.56
C HIS A 227 -13.29 22.33 -16.71
N PRO A 228 -13.84 22.46 -17.95
CA PRO A 228 -13.49 21.60 -19.09
C PRO A 228 -12.01 21.66 -19.46
N ASP A 229 -11.38 22.84 -19.34
CA ASP A 229 -9.95 23.03 -19.67
C ASP A 229 -9.06 22.29 -18.66
N ILE A 230 -9.37 22.37 -17.36
CA ILE A 230 -8.63 21.69 -16.30
C ILE A 230 -8.77 20.16 -16.44
N ALA A 231 -10.00 19.70 -16.67
CA ALA A 231 -10.26 18.28 -16.90
C ALA A 231 -9.56 17.74 -18.16
N ALA A 232 -9.51 18.54 -19.24
CA ALA A 232 -8.79 18.17 -20.46
C ALA A 232 -7.28 18.13 -20.26
N ALA A 233 -6.72 19.08 -19.49
CA ALA A 233 -5.30 19.13 -19.14
C ALA A 233 -4.91 17.93 -18.27
N ARG A 234 -5.68 17.60 -17.24
CA ARG A 234 -5.47 16.41 -16.39
C ARG A 234 -5.51 15.11 -17.19
N ARG A 235 -6.51 14.95 -18.08
CA ARG A 235 -6.59 13.77 -18.95
C ARG A 235 -5.38 13.64 -19.87
N PHE A 236 -4.88 14.76 -20.39
CA PHE A 236 -3.69 14.75 -21.23
C PHE A 236 -2.45 14.32 -20.44
N VAL A 237 -2.19 14.91 -19.28
CA VAL A 237 -1.05 14.55 -18.42
C VAL A 237 -1.11 13.08 -18.01
N ARG A 238 -2.28 12.61 -17.52
CA ARG A 238 -2.44 11.19 -17.14
C ARG A 238 -2.28 10.22 -18.31
N GLY A 239 -2.75 10.61 -19.51
CA GLY A 239 -2.51 9.80 -20.70
C GLY A 239 -1.02 9.67 -21.02
N LEU A 240 -0.23 10.74 -20.84
CA LEU A 240 1.22 10.70 -20.99
C LEU A 240 1.87 9.80 -19.95
N ASP A 241 1.47 9.91 -18.67
CA ASP A 241 1.98 9.06 -17.58
C ASP A 241 1.68 7.58 -17.85
N GLY A 242 0.46 7.28 -18.29
CA GLY A 242 0.07 5.91 -18.66
C GLY A 242 0.93 5.33 -19.79
N VAL A 243 1.26 6.13 -20.84
CA VAL A 243 2.15 5.66 -21.91
C VAL A 243 3.58 5.41 -21.40
N VAL A 244 4.08 6.25 -20.48
CA VAL A 244 5.40 6.04 -19.88
C VAL A 244 5.41 4.77 -19.03
N ALA A 245 4.37 4.55 -18.24
CA ALA A 245 4.20 3.34 -17.43
C ALA A 245 4.13 2.08 -18.32
N ASP A 246 3.29 2.10 -19.38
CA ASP A 246 3.17 0.99 -20.34
C ASP A 246 4.51 0.67 -21.04
N ALA A 247 5.33 1.69 -21.29
CA ALA A 247 6.64 1.51 -21.91
C ALA A 247 7.68 0.85 -20.97
N ALA A 248 7.48 0.99 -19.66
CA ALA A 248 8.35 0.39 -18.64
C ALA A 248 8.05 -1.12 -18.43
N VAL A 249 6.84 -1.57 -18.75
CA VAL A 249 6.43 -2.98 -18.58
C VAL A 249 7.17 -3.88 -19.56
N PRO A 250 7.82 -4.97 -19.10
CA PRO A 250 8.45 -5.96 -19.98
C PRO A 250 7.43 -6.63 -20.91
N VAL A 251 7.74 -6.73 -22.20
CA VAL A 251 6.88 -7.43 -23.17
C VAL A 251 7.30 -8.91 -23.22
N PRO A 252 6.43 -9.87 -22.87
CA PRO A 252 6.76 -11.29 -22.98
C PRO A 252 6.59 -11.80 -24.42
N GLY A 253 7.33 -12.87 -24.77
CA GLY A 253 7.14 -13.64 -26.00
C GLY A 253 8.22 -13.45 -27.07
N PRO A 254 8.23 -14.31 -28.12
CA PRO A 254 9.30 -14.40 -29.11
C PRO A 254 9.45 -13.13 -29.98
N LEU A 255 8.42 -12.31 -30.12
CA LEU A 255 8.43 -11.02 -30.85
C LEU A 255 8.59 -9.81 -29.91
N ALA A 256 9.04 -10.03 -28.67
CA ALA A 256 9.19 -8.99 -27.64
C ALA A 256 10.00 -7.79 -28.14
N GLY A 257 11.11 -8.01 -28.85
CA GLY A 257 11.96 -6.95 -29.40
C GLY A 257 11.23 -6.02 -30.37
N VAL A 258 10.50 -6.59 -31.33
CA VAL A 258 9.77 -5.80 -32.35
C VAL A 258 8.62 -5.02 -31.73
N ARG A 259 7.88 -5.63 -30.79
CA ARG A 259 6.76 -4.96 -30.09
C ARG A 259 7.21 -3.91 -29.07
N ARG A 260 8.43 -4.04 -28.56
CA ARG A 260 9.03 -3.12 -27.58
C ARG A 260 9.42 -1.77 -28.22
N VAL A 261 9.93 -1.78 -29.45
CA VAL A 261 10.42 -0.56 -30.13
C VAL A 261 9.36 0.55 -30.19
N PRO A 262 8.14 0.34 -30.72
CA PRO A 262 7.15 1.39 -30.79
C PRO A 262 6.67 1.86 -29.38
N ARG A 263 6.63 0.98 -28.39
CA ARG A 263 6.28 1.35 -27.01
C ARG A 263 7.34 2.22 -26.36
N VAL A 264 8.63 1.85 -26.48
CA VAL A 264 9.74 2.65 -25.96
C VAL A 264 9.82 3.99 -26.65
N PHE A 265 9.59 4.04 -27.98
CA PHE A 265 9.52 5.29 -28.72
C PHE A 265 8.38 6.18 -28.22
N ALA A 266 7.15 5.65 -28.10
CA ALA A 266 6.01 6.38 -27.56
C ALA A 266 6.27 6.86 -26.13
N GLY A 267 6.85 6.01 -25.28
CA GLY A 267 7.23 6.35 -23.90
C GLY A 267 8.25 7.49 -23.82
N ARG A 268 9.24 7.52 -24.73
CA ARG A 268 10.22 8.62 -24.80
C ARG A 268 9.58 9.94 -25.21
N ILE A 269 8.70 9.93 -26.21
CA ILE A 269 7.97 11.14 -26.63
C ILE A 269 7.06 11.61 -25.51
N ALA A 270 6.30 10.70 -24.89
CA ALA A 270 5.44 11.02 -23.73
C ALA A 270 6.27 11.59 -22.56
N GLY A 271 7.44 11.03 -22.25
CA GLY A 271 8.34 11.52 -21.21
C GLY A 271 8.93 12.91 -21.52
N LEU A 272 9.18 13.23 -22.79
CA LEU A 272 9.59 14.58 -23.20
C LEU A 272 8.46 15.59 -23.00
N LEU A 273 7.24 15.24 -23.42
CA LEU A 273 6.06 16.09 -23.23
C LEU A 273 5.73 16.28 -21.75
N LEU A 274 5.83 15.23 -20.93
CA LEU A 274 5.66 15.32 -19.48
C LEU A 274 6.63 16.29 -18.83
N ARG A 275 7.91 16.22 -19.20
CA ARG A 275 8.91 17.18 -18.71
C ARG A 275 8.52 18.62 -19.03
N GLY A 276 8.05 18.89 -20.25
CA GLY A 276 7.53 20.20 -20.64
C GLY A 276 6.26 20.62 -19.91
N CYS A 277 5.42 19.65 -19.52
CA CYS A 277 4.16 19.88 -18.81
C CYS A 277 4.33 20.06 -17.29
N ARG A 278 5.40 19.54 -16.69
CA ARG A 278 5.56 19.34 -15.23
C ARG A 278 5.26 20.61 -14.42
N ASN A 279 5.90 21.72 -14.79
CA ASN A 279 5.75 22.98 -14.04
C ASN A 279 4.34 23.54 -14.15
N HIS A 280 3.76 23.51 -15.37
CA HIS A 280 2.40 24.00 -15.59
C HIS A 280 1.35 23.10 -14.90
N ALA A 281 1.56 21.78 -14.87
CA ALA A 281 0.70 20.85 -14.16
C ALA A 281 0.74 21.11 -12.65
N ALA A 282 1.93 21.23 -12.06
CA ALA A 282 2.10 21.53 -10.65
C ALA A 282 1.48 22.87 -10.24
N GLU A 283 1.61 23.90 -11.06
CA GLU A 283 1.00 25.21 -10.80
C GLU A 283 -0.51 25.20 -10.99
N MET A 284 -1.02 24.45 -11.96
CA MET A 284 -2.46 24.24 -12.14
C MET A 284 -3.07 23.59 -10.89
N GLU A 285 -2.47 22.49 -10.39
CA GLU A 285 -2.97 21.79 -9.19
C GLU A 285 -2.86 22.66 -7.94
N ARG A 286 -1.77 23.42 -7.78
CA ARG A 286 -1.68 24.41 -6.68
C ARG A 286 -2.76 25.50 -6.75
N GLY A 287 -3.09 25.97 -7.96
CA GLY A 287 -4.17 26.93 -8.16
C GLY A 287 -5.56 26.34 -7.85
N VAL A 288 -5.79 25.06 -8.21
CA VAL A 288 -7.01 24.33 -7.84
C VAL A 288 -7.11 24.18 -6.32
N ALA A 289 -6.03 23.75 -5.67
CA ALA A 289 -5.98 23.61 -4.22
C ALA A 289 -6.19 24.94 -3.48
N ALA A 290 -5.59 26.04 -3.97
CA ALA A 290 -5.78 27.36 -3.39
C ALA A 290 -7.24 27.84 -3.50
N ALA A 291 -7.86 27.69 -4.67
CA ALA A 291 -9.28 28.04 -4.86
C ALA A 291 -10.20 27.20 -3.96
N ALA A 292 -9.92 25.89 -3.87
CA ALA A 292 -10.65 24.98 -3.00
C ALA A 292 -10.51 25.36 -1.52
N SER A 293 -9.30 25.69 -1.09
CA SER A 293 -9.00 26.11 0.28
C SER A 293 -9.70 27.42 0.67
N ILE A 294 -9.73 28.41 -0.24
CA ILE A 294 -10.45 29.68 -0.01
C ILE A 294 -11.94 29.40 0.13
N ARG A 295 -12.54 28.60 -0.75
CA ARG A 295 -13.97 28.26 -0.69
C ARG A 295 -14.32 27.52 0.60
N ALA A 296 -13.43 26.65 1.07
CA ALA A 296 -13.62 25.92 2.31
C ALA A 296 -13.52 26.79 3.56
N GLN A 297 -13.00 28.04 3.47
CA GLN A 297 -12.85 28.93 4.64
C GLN A 297 -14.20 29.29 5.26
N ASP A 298 -15.26 29.33 4.48
CA ASP A 298 -16.60 29.70 4.94
C ASP A 298 -17.32 28.55 5.67
N VAL A 299 -16.73 27.33 5.66
CA VAL A 299 -17.31 26.15 6.29
C VAL A 299 -16.54 25.79 7.56
N ASP A 300 -17.23 25.79 8.70
CA ASP A 300 -16.76 25.26 10.00
C ASP A 300 -15.34 25.72 10.40
N HIS A 301 -15.04 27.01 10.29
CA HIS A 301 -13.70 27.57 10.52
C HIS A 301 -13.10 27.18 11.88
N GLY A 302 -13.89 27.21 12.97
CA GLY A 302 -13.41 26.83 14.31
C GLY A 302 -13.02 25.37 14.42
N LEU A 303 -13.82 24.47 13.81
CA LEU A 303 -13.55 23.03 13.82
C LEU A 303 -12.36 22.67 12.93
N ARG A 304 -12.02 23.48 11.93
CA ARG A 304 -10.91 23.19 11.03
C ARG A 304 -9.56 23.19 11.72
N ILE A 305 -9.34 24.10 12.66
CA ILE A 305 -8.07 24.16 13.42
C ILE A 305 -7.92 22.86 14.23
N VAL A 306 -8.97 22.49 14.97
CA VAL A 306 -8.99 21.25 15.75
C VAL A 306 -8.81 20.03 14.83
N ALA A 307 -9.52 19.99 13.70
CA ALA A 307 -9.43 18.91 12.75
C ALA A 307 -8.01 18.76 12.14
N GLN A 308 -7.29 19.85 11.89
CA GLN A 308 -5.90 19.81 11.42
C GLN A 308 -4.94 19.24 12.46
N GLU A 309 -5.12 19.57 13.74
CA GLU A 309 -4.37 18.95 14.84
C GLU A 309 -4.63 17.45 14.89
N GLN A 310 -5.90 17.04 14.72
CA GLN A 310 -6.28 15.63 14.67
C GLN A 310 -5.70 14.90 13.45
N VAL A 311 -5.53 15.56 12.29
CA VAL A 311 -4.84 14.98 11.13
C VAL A 311 -3.38 14.68 11.46
N GLY A 312 -2.65 15.61 12.08
CA GLY A 312 -1.27 15.41 12.49
C GLY A 312 -1.12 14.25 13.49
N LEU A 313 -2.02 14.17 14.45
CA LEU A 313 -2.07 13.09 15.43
C LEU A 313 -2.38 11.76 14.76
N ALA A 314 -3.39 11.71 13.88
CA ALA A 314 -3.76 10.52 13.12
C ALA A 314 -2.57 10.00 12.31
N TYR A 315 -1.83 10.87 11.63
CA TYR A 315 -0.67 10.49 10.85
C TYR A 315 0.43 9.84 11.72
N ALA A 316 0.77 10.47 12.86
CA ALA A 316 1.79 9.94 13.76
C ALA A 316 1.40 8.60 14.39
N GLY A 317 0.15 8.43 14.82
CA GLY A 317 -0.36 7.19 15.38
C GLY A 317 -0.47 6.08 14.35
N TRP A 318 -0.91 6.42 13.14
CA TRP A 318 -1.01 5.48 12.03
C TRP A 318 0.35 4.91 11.60
N ASP A 319 1.36 5.78 11.44
CA ASP A 319 2.72 5.34 11.12
C ASP A 319 3.25 4.35 12.16
N ARG A 320 3.06 4.63 13.45
CA ARG A 320 3.47 3.72 14.53
C ARG A 320 2.69 2.41 14.50
N LEU A 321 1.37 2.47 14.30
CA LEU A 321 0.54 1.26 14.19
C LEU A 321 1.02 0.38 13.04
N LEU A 322 1.28 0.95 11.86
CA LEU A 322 1.75 0.19 10.71
C LEU A 322 3.14 -0.41 10.95
N THR A 323 4.08 0.39 11.49
CA THR A 323 5.49 -0.02 11.62
C THR A 323 5.74 -0.95 12.81
N ARG A 324 5.05 -0.75 13.93
CA ARG A 324 5.28 -1.47 15.19
C ARG A 324 4.34 -2.63 15.41
N VAL A 325 3.13 -2.55 14.86
CA VAL A 325 2.08 -3.55 15.09
C VAL A 325 1.76 -4.32 13.80
N ALA A 326 1.32 -3.66 12.73
CA ALA A 326 0.89 -4.38 11.53
C ALA A 326 2.04 -5.08 10.81
N LEU A 327 3.19 -4.44 10.65
CA LEU A 327 4.35 -4.99 9.95
C LEU A 327 4.89 -6.30 10.56
N PRO A 328 5.00 -6.49 11.88
CA PRO A 328 5.34 -7.79 12.45
C PRO A 328 4.38 -8.89 12.04
N ALA A 329 3.07 -8.65 12.06
CA ALA A 329 2.07 -9.61 11.61
C ALA A 329 2.23 -9.96 10.12
N TRP A 330 2.37 -8.96 9.27
CA TRP A 330 2.55 -9.16 7.81
C TRP A 330 3.78 -10.01 7.48
N ARG A 331 4.90 -9.78 8.17
CA ARG A 331 6.12 -10.59 8.02
C ARG A 331 5.93 -12.07 8.38
N MET A 332 4.92 -12.36 9.19
CA MET A 332 4.57 -13.73 9.60
C MET A 332 3.43 -14.35 8.80
N GLY A 333 3.03 -13.69 7.70
CA GLY A 333 1.92 -14.16 6.88
C GLY A 333 0.55 -13.96 7.53
N ARG A 334 0.46 -13.00 8.46
CA ARG A 334 -0.79 -12.61 9.13
C ARG A 334 -1.09 -11.14 8.88
N TRP A 335 -2.35 -10.72 8.93
CA TRP A 335 -2.69 -9.30 9.01
C TRP A 335 -3.75 -9.09 10.07
N PRO A 336 -3.73 -7.95 10.79
CA PRO A 336 -4.82 -7.61 11.70
C PRO A 336 -6.14 -7.64 10.95
N SER A 337 -7.13 -8.39 11.44
CA SER A 337 -8.44 -8.50 10.80
C SER A 337 -9.11 -7.14 10.67
N ARG A 338 -8.86 -6.25 11.63
CA ARG A 338 -9.36 -4.87 11.70
C ARG A 338 -8.29 -3.94 12.23
N LEU A 339 -8.23 -2.73 11.68
CA LEU A 339 -7.30 -1.69 12.12
C LEU A 339 -7.96 -0.63 13.01
N ASP A 340 -9.29 -0.56 13.05
CA ASP A 340 -10.09 0.42 13.80
C ASP A 340 -9.71 0.50 15.28
N ALA A 341 -9.77 -0.62 15.99
CA ALA A 341 -9.41 -0.69 17.39
C ALA A 341 -7.94 -0.32 17.62
N GLY A 342 -7.05 -0.74 16.72
CA GLY A 342 -5.64 -0.38 16.74
C GLY A 342 -5.41 1.12 16.56
N VAL A 343 -6.09 1.74 15.61
CA VAL A 343 -6.03 3.20 15.38
C VAL A 343 -6.48 3.95 16.63
N VAL A 344 -7.66 3.63 17.15
CA VAL A 344 -8.20 4.31 18.34
C VAL A 344 -7.27 4.11 19.55
N SER A 345 -6.78 2.90 19.77
CA SER A 345 -5.88 2.59 20.89
C SER A 345 -4.54 3.30 20.76
N ALA A 346 -3.90 3.26 19.59
CA ALA A 346 -2.62 3.93 19.34
C ALA A 346 -2.74 5.45 19.51
N LEU A 347 -3.79 6.05 18.98
CA LEU A 347 -4.00 7.50 19.05
C LEU A 347 -4.41 7.95 20.47
N THR A 348 -5.17 7.14 21.20
CA THR A 348 -5.49 7.41 22.60
C THR A 348 -4.21 7.38 23.45
N GLU A 349 -3.35 6.38 23.25
CA GLU A 349 -2.10 6.29 23.99
C GLU A 349 -1.12 7.41 23.61
N LEU A 350 -1.02 7.77 22.32
CA LEU A 350 -0.23 8.89 21.86
C LEU A 350 -0.71 10.20 22.48
N SER A 351 -2.02 10.46 22.47
CA SER A 351 -2.62 11.65 23.12
C SER A 351 -2.30 11.69 24.61
N ARG A 352 -2.33 10.56 25.29
CA ARG A 352 -2.04 10.46 26.72
C ARG A 352 -0.57 10.77 27.01
N ARG A 353 0.37 10.26 26.21
CA ARG A 353 1.82 10.46 26.41
C ARG A 353 2.26 11.89 26.09
N ASP A 354 1.70 12.50 25.05
CA ASP A 354 2.11 13.83 24.58
C ASP A 354 1.31 14.98 25.23
N ARG A 355 0.47 14.69 26.23
CA ARG A 355 -0.41 15.68 26.88
C ARG A 355 -1.36 16.44 25.92
N LEU A 356 -1.56 15.95 24.71
CA LEU A 356 -2.52 16.47 23.73
C LEU A 356 -3.96 16.09 24.09
N ALA A 357 -4.15 15.43 25.24
CA ALA A 357 -5.42 14.87 25.68
C ALA A 357 -6.36 15.87 26.36
N ASP A 358 -5.97 17.13 26.57
CA ASP A 358 -6.81 18.11 27.29
C ASP A 358 -8.19 18.32 26.63
N GLY A 359 -8.30 18.07 25.31
CA GLY A 359 -9.58 18.09 24.59
C GLY A 359 -10.27 16.72 24.41
N PHE A 360 -9.62 15.61 24.79
CA PHE A 360 -10.16 14.28 24.51
C PHE A 360 -11.47 13.97 25.26
N ALA A 361 -11.54 14.38 26.51
CA ALA A 361 -12.74 14.16 27.34
C ALA A 361 -13.97 14.92 26.79
N ALA A 362 -13.77 16.12 26.25
CA ALA A 362 -14.83 16.92 25.63
C ALA A 362 -15.37 16.27 24.34
N ARG A 363 -14.56 15.46 23.65
CA ARG A 363 -14.93 14.78 22.39
C ARG A 363 -15.72 13.49 22.58
N LEU A 364 -15.76 12.92 23.79
CA LEU A 364 -16.42 11.64 24.06
C LEU A 364 -17.93 11.66 23.79
N GLY A 365 -18.57 12.82 23.85
CA GLY A 365 -20.00 12.99 23.56
C GLY A 365 -20.34 13.19 22.07
N GLU A 366 -19.37 13.33 21.20
CA GLU A 366 -19.58 13.57 19.78
C GLU A 366 -19.64 12.27 18.97
N ARG A 367 -20.49 12.25 17.93
CA ARG A 367 -20.67 11.08 17.07
C ARG A 367 -19.35 10.75 16.33
N PRO A 368 -18.82 9.50 16.46
CA PRO A 368 -17.65 9.08 15.70
C PRO A 368 -17.94 9.01 14.19
N ALA A 369 -16.94 9.24 13.37
CA ALA A 369 -17.13 9.23 11.92
C ALA A 369 -17.36 7.82 11.35
N CYS A 370 -16.92 6.76 12.03
CA CYS A 370 -17.22 5.37 11.64
C CYS A 370 -18.71 5.04 11.68
N ASP A 371 -19.50 5.75 12.49
CA ASP A 371 -20.97 5.58 12.55
C ASP A 371 -21.69 6.07 11.27
N LEU A 372 -20.96 6.65 10.32
CA LEU A 372 -21.48 7.00 9.00
C LEU A 372 -21.52 5.80 8.04
N LEU A 373 -20.96 4.67 8.46
CA LEU A 373 -20.97 3.40 7.72
C LEU A 373 -22.02 2.47 8.33
N GLU A 374 -22.74 1.72 7.48
CA GLU A 374 -23.70 0.69 7.93
C GLU A 374 -22.95 -0.53 8.49
N GLU A 375 -21.88 -0.96 7.81
CA GLU A 375 -21.05 -2.10 8.21
C GLU A 375 -19.58 -1.66 8.34
N PRO A 376 -19.22 -0.92 9.39
CA PRO A 376 -17.86 -0.42 9.56
C PRO A 376 -16.81 -1.54 9.61
N GLY A 377 -17.15 -2.71 10.20
CA GLY A 377 -16.24 -3.85 10.27
C GLY A 377 -15.83 -4.43 8.92
N ALA A 378 -16.75 -4.51 7.95
CA ALA A 378 -16.44 -5.01 6.61
C ALA A 378 -15.54 -4.02 5.83
N ALA A 379 -15.79 -2.72 6.00
CA ALA A 379 -14.96 -1.67 5.40
C ALA A 379 -13.54 -1.68 5.99
N ASP A 380 -13.42 -1.91 7.29
CA ASP A 380 -12.13 -1.97 7.99
C ASP A 380 -11.33 -3.21 7.61
N GLU A 381 -11.96 -4.39 7.52
CA GLU A 381 -11.31 -5.61 7.05
C GLU A 381 -10.73 -5.43 5.63
N ALA A 382 -11.51 -4.84 4.72
CA ALA A 382 -11.06 -4.56 3.37
C ALA A 382 -9.90 -3.54 3.35
N ALA A 383 -9.96 -2.49 4.19
CA ALA A 383 -8.89 -1.50 4.31
C ALA A 383 -7.62 -2.11 4.92
N SER A 384 -7.75 -3.00 5.92
CA SER A 384 -6.63 -3.69 6.54
C SER A 384 -5.90 -4.61 5.56
N LEU A 385 -6.63 -5.41 4.79
CA LEU A 385 -6.05 -6.24 3.73
C LEU A 385 -5.36 -5.39 2.65
N LEU A 386 -5.97 -4.26 2.27
CA LEU A 386 -5.37 -3.34 1.31
C LEU A 386 -4.09 -2.71 1.86
N ALA A 387 -4.05 -2.34 3.16
CA ALA A 387 -2.83 -1.85 3.82
C ALA A 387 -1.70 -2.87 3.74
N ALA A 388 -1.98 -4.14 4.05
CA ALA A 388 -1.01 -5.21 3.97
C ALA A 388 -0.46 -5.39 2.54
N ARG A 389 -1.30 -5.24 1.51
CA ARG A 389 -0.88 -5.30 0.11
C ARG A 389 -0.01 -4.12 -0.31
N LEU A 390 -0.38 -2.91 0.09
CA LEU A 390 0.34 -1.68 -0.28
C LEU A 390 1.69 -1.54 0.44
N PHE A 391 1.73 -1.85 1.73
CA PHE A 391 2.89 -1.58 2.58
C PHE A 391 3.79 -2.81 2.79
N HIS A 392 3.31 -4.00 2.44
CA HIS A 392 4.10 -5.24 2.59
C HIS A 392 4.12 -6.11 1.32
N GLY A 393 3.28 -5.83 0.32
CA GLY A 393 3.17 -6.65 -0.89
C GLY A 393 2.46 -7.99 -0.66
N GLY A 394 1.60 -8.07 0.34
CA GLY A 394 0.84 -9.28 0.67
C GLY A 394 -0.08 -9.74 -0.45
N PRO A 395 -0.49 -11.04 -0.46
CA PRO A 395 -1.44 -11.59 -1.41
C PRO A 395 -2.81 -10.87 -1.37
N ALA A 396 -3.51 -10.88 -2.50
CA ALA A 396 -4.83 -10.27 -2.62
C ALA A 396 -5.92 -11.07 -1.89
N ARG A 397 -5.69 -12.34 -1.62
CA ARG A 397 -6.69 -13.26 -1.03
C ARG A 397 -6.11 -14.01 0.17
N PRO A 398 -6.94 -14.31 1.17
CA PRO A 398 -6.56 -15.21 2.24
C PRO A 398 -6.12 -16.59 1.72
N GLY A 399 -5.20 -17.22 2.43
CA GLY A 399 -4.68 -18.55 2.12
C GLY A 399 -4.09 -19.20 3.37
N ALA A 400 -3.54 -20.39 3.25
CA ALA A 400 -2.95 -21.12 4.37
C ALA A 400 -1.81 -20.34 5.06
N ASP A 401 -0.99 -19.65 4.25
CA ASP A 401 0.16 -18.87 4.71
C ASP A 401 -0.13 -17.36 4.78
N TRP A 402 -1.39 -16.96 4.63
CA TRP A 402 -1.83 -15.57 4.64
C TRP A 402 -3.27 -15.48 5.16
N SER A 403 -3.44 -15.16 6.43
CA SER A 403 -4.75 -15.16 7.09
C SER A 403 -4.88 -14.01 8.09
N PRO A 404 -6.13 -13.56 8.37
CA PRO A 404 -6.36 -12.54 9.37
C PRO A 404 -6.03 -13.04 10.78
N VAL A 405 -5.71 -12.12 11.67
CA VAL A 405 -5.53 -12.35 13.10
C VAL A 405 -6.33 -11.30 13.88
N ASP A 406 -7.09 -11.73 14.85
CA ASP A 406 -7.82 -10.85 15.75
C ASP A 406 -6.92 -10.30 16.86
N TRP A 407 -7.23 -9.11 17.36
CA TRP A 407 -6.44 -8.45 18.40
C TRP A 407 -6.31 -9.27 19.70
N GLN A 408 -7.30 -10.10 20.01
CA GLN A 408 -7.22 -11.00 21.18
C GLN A 408 -6.21 -12.13 20.99
N GLN A 409 -6.03 -12.59 19.75
CA GLN A 409 -5.09 -13.66 19.40
C GLN A 409 -3.71 -13.11 19.02
N TYR A 410 -3.63 -11.81 18.76
CA TYR A 410 -2.41 -11.15 18.28
C TYR A 410 -1.18 -11.39 19.19
N PRO A 411 -1.26 -11.29 20.54
CA PRO A 411 -0.12 -11.53 21.40
C PRO A 411 0.48 -12.93 21.23
N GLU A 412 -0.36 -13.94 21.17
CA GLU A 412 0.05 -15.34 21.03
C GLU A 412 0.54 -15.65 19.61
N GLU A 413 -0.27 -15.29 18.60
CA GLU A 413 -0.01 -15.68 17.22
C GLU A 413 1.04 -14.84 16.51
N VAL A 414 1.28 -13.62 16.97
CA VAL A 414 2.24 -12.71 16.35
C VAL A 414 3.39 -12.41 17.27
N VAL A 415 3.15 -11.96 18.51
CA VAL A 415 4.22 -11.50 19.40
C VAL A 415 5.07 -12.68 19.88
N ASP A 416 4.47 -13.72 20.47
CA ASP A 416 5.20 -14.90 20.93
C ASP A 416 5.95 -15.58 19.78
N ARG A 417 5.27 -15.79 18.66
CA ARG A 417 5.87 -16.41 17.48
C ARG A 417 7.02 -15.58 16.88
N LYS A 418 6.89 -14.25 16.86
CA LYS A 418 7.99 -13.36 16.45
C LYS A 418 9.21 -13.57 17.34
N TRP A 419 9.04 -13.51 18.66
CA TRP A 419 10.14 -13.70 19.60
C TRP A 419 10.81 -15.06 19.43
N ARG A 420 10.03 -16.14 19.33
CA ARG A 420 10.59 -17.49 19.13
C ARG A 420 11.33 -17.64 17.81
N THR A 421 10.86 -17.00 16.74
CA THR A 421 11.55 -17.00 15.44
C THR A 421 12.88 -16.22 15.52
N GLU A 422 12.90 -15.08 16.19
CA GLU A 422 14.12 -14.29 16.39
C GLU A 422 15.12 -15.00 17.31
N ALA A 423 14.65 -15.57 18.42
CA ALA A 423 15.47 -16.40 19.31
C ALA A 423 16.06 -17.62 18.59
N ALA A 424 15.27 -18.29 17.75
CA ALA A 424 15.74 -19.41 16.94
C ALA A 424 16.82 -18.99 15.92
N ARG A 425 16.68 -17.80 15.32
CA ARG A 425 17.68 -17.25 14.40
C ARG A 425 18.97 -16.92 15.15
N LEU A 426 18.87 -16.28 16.31
CA LEU A 426 20.00 -15.97 17.16
C LEU A 426 20.80 -17.23 17.51
N HIS A 427 20.13 -18.29 17.95
CA HIS A 427 20.78 -19.56 18.29
C HIS A 427 21.39 -20.26 17.07
N ARG A 428 20.74 -20.27 15.94
CA ARG A 428 21.32 -20.83 14.70
C ARG A 428 22.62 -20.13 14.29
N VAL A 429 22.66 -18.80 14.43
CA VAL A 429 23.88 -18.03 14.13
C VAL A 429 24.94 -18.35 15.16
N LEU A 430 24.62 -18.38 16.44
CA LEU A 430 25.52 -18.71 17.52
C LEU A 430 26.08 -20.15 17.38
N ASP A 431 25.28 -21.11 16.96
CA ASP A 431 25.70 -22.48 16.67
C ASP A 431 26.68 -22.55 15.50
N SER A 432 26.44 -21.74 14.44
CA SER A 432 27.32 -21.69 13.27
C SER A 432 28.72 -21.09 13.60
N MET A 433 28.80 -20.21 14.59
CA MET A 433 30.06 -19.62 15.06
C MET A 433 30.84 -20.57 15.98
N GLY A 434 30.14 -21.45 16.73
CA GLY A 434 30.74 -22.41 17.65
C GLY A 434 31.15 -23.75 17.00
N ALA A 435 30.79 -23.98 15.75
CA ALA A 435 31.25 -25.16 14.99
C ALA A 435 32.70 -24.93 14.56
N PRO A 436 33.70 -25.74 15.04
CA PRO A 436 35.03 -25.68 14.48
C PRO A 436 34.95 -25.99 12.99
N ASP A 437 35.68 -25.22 12.17
CA ASP A 437 35.79 -25.46 10.73
C ASP A 437 35.95 -26.96 10.48
N ALA A 438 34.93 -27.59 9.87
CA ALA A 438 35.03 -28.99 9.49
C ALA A 438 36.07 -29.06 8.36
N VAL A 439 37.32 -29.32 8.72
CA VAL A 439 38.36 -29.72 7.78
C VAL A 439 37.78 -30.91 7.01
N PRO A 440 37.66 -30.84 5.68
CA PRO A 440 37.17 -31.97 4.91
C PRO A 440 38.05 -33.20 5.20
N ALA A 441 37.45 -34.22 5.80
CA ALA A 441 38.15 -35.46 6.12
C ALA A 441 38.71 -36.03 4.82
N PRO A 442 40.02 -36.37 4.76
CA PRO A 442 40.55 -37.09 3.62
C PRO A 442 39.88 -38.48 3.52
N ALA A 443 39.54 -38.85 2.29
CA ALA A 443 38.90 -40.10 2.00
C ALA A 443 39.64 -41.29 2.62
N PRO A 444 38.94 -42.31 3.15
CA PRO A 444 39.60 -43.47 3.77
C PRO A 444 40.20 -44.35 2.71
N THR A 445 41.53 -44.41 2.62
CA THR A 445 42.25 -45.47 1.94
C THR A 445 42.70 -46.49 2.95
N GLY A 446 42.21 -47.73 2.82
CA GLY A 446 42.92 -48.92 3.20
C GLY A 446 42.70 -49.51 4.60
N SER A 447 41.90 -50.51 4.62
CA SER A 447 41.89 -51.66 5.51
C SER A 447 43.22 -52.06 6.11
N VAL A 448 43.28 -52.36 7.45
CA VAL A 448 43.86 -53.53 8.06
C VAL A 448 43.41 -53.64 9.55
N ALA A 449 43.02 -54.83 9.98
CA ALA A 449 42.53 -55.21 11.29
C ALA A 449 43.69 -55.77 12.19
N PRO A 450 43.44 -56.45 13.34
CA PRO A 450 43.37 -55.86 14.69
C PRO A 450 44.51 -56.35 15.63
N GLY A 451 44.75 -55.66 16.72
CA GLY A 451 45.71 -56.06 17.76
C GLY A 451 45.39 -55.51 19.14
N SER A 452 45.14 -56.41 20.06
CA SER A 452 44.91 -56.41 21.47
C SER A 452 45.95 -55.64 22.32
N ALA A 453 45.52 -54.99 23.42
CA ALA A 453 45.91 -55.17 24.82
C ALA A 453 45.78 -53.88 25.67
N ALA A 454 45.17 -54.01 26.85
CA ALA A 454 45.09 -53.06 27.98
C ALA A 454 46.34 -53.19 28.88
N PRO A 455 46.42 -52.56 30.13
CA PRO A 455 45.93 -51.28 30.66
C PRO A 455 47.04 -50.49 31.40
N GLY A 456 46.79 -49.20 31.73
CA GLY A 456 47.66 -48.42 32.58
C GLY A 456 46.95 -47.22 33.19
N ALA A 457 46.83 -47.27 34.52
CA ALA A 457 46.26 -46.27 35.39
C ALA A 457 47.08 -44.97 35.51
N GLY A 458 46.43 -43.81 35.50
CA GLY A 458 47.10 -42.55 35.86
C GLY A 458 46.03 -41.47 36.06
N GLY A 459 45.62 -41.26 37.30
CA GLY A 459 44.68 -40.26 37.74
C GLY A 459 45.13 -38.83 37.45
N ARG A 460 44.21 -38.02 36.93
CA ARG A 460 44.27 -36.56 36.92
C ARG A 460 42.99 -36.02 37.51
N PRO A 461 43.05 -34.86 38.25
CA PRO A 461 41.93 -34.37 39.02
C PRO A 461 40.79 -33.86 38.10
N LEU A 462 39.58 -34.19 38.48
CA LEU A 462 38.35 -33.65 37.90
C LEU A 462 38.36 -32.12 38.05
N ARG A 463 38.61 -31.43 36.98
CA ARG A 463 38.06 -30.10 36.80
C ARG A 463 36.59 -30.28 36.42
N THR A 464 35.71 -29.98 37.36
CA THR A 464 34.28 -29.79 37.08
C THR A 464 34.12 -28.52 36.28
N ALA A 465 34.38 -28.60 34.96
CA ALA A 465 33.87 -27.65 34.02
C ALA A 465 32.43 -28.09 33.73
N CYS A 466 31.47 -27.30 34.18
CA CYS A 466 30.12 -27.36 33.61
C CYS A 466 30.27 -27.14 32.11
N SER A 467 30.38 -28.21 31.34
CA SER A 467 30.14 -28.16 29.88
C SER A 467 28.66 -27.86 29.70
N VAL A 468 28.35 -26.59 29.47
CA VAL A 468 27.08 -26.20 28.90
C VAL A 468 26.99 -26.96 27.58
N ASP A 469 26.03 -27.88 27.48
CA ASP A 469 25.81 -28.71 26.29
C ASP A 469 25.75 -27.81 25.05
N ALA A 470 26.72 -27.95 24.16
CA ALA A 470 26.73 -27.26 22.88
C ALA A 470 25.49 -27.74 22.09
N GLY A 471 24.52 -26.84 21.92
CA GLY A 471 23.29 -27.12 21.17
C GLY A 471 21.97 -26.87 21.91
N VAL A 472 21.99 -26.70 23.23
CA VAL A 472 20.75 -26.41 23.98
C VAL A 472 20.46 -24.89 23.94
N PRO A 473 19.26 -24.44 23.49
CA PRO A 473 18.93 -23.02 23.38
C PRO A 473 18.62 -22.43 24.77
N THR A 474 19.64 -21.92 25.47
CA THR A 474 19.50 -21.27 26.77
C THR A 474 19.88 -19.79 26.70
N LEU A 475 19.25 -18.97 27.55
CA LEU A 475 19.59 -17.56 27.66
C LEU A 475 20.99 -17.37 28.24
N ALA A 476 21.42 -18.23 29.18
CA ALA A 476 22.76 -18.19 29.77
C ALA A 476 23.84 -18.22 28.68
N ARG A 477 23.73 -19.10 27.69
CA ARG A 477 24.69 -19.23 26.59
C ARG A 477 24.83 -17.94 25.79
N VAL A 478 23.73 -17.22 25.53
CA VAL A 478 23.72 -15.94 24.80
C VAL A 478 24.41 -14.86 25.65
N VAL A 479 24.03 -14.75 26.93
CA VAL A 479 24.62 -13.77 27.85
C VAL A 479 26.12 -14.00 28.04
N ASP A 480 26.56 -15.25 28.23
CA ASP A 480 27.99 -15.60 28.42
C ASP A 480 28.80 -15.34 27.14
N HIS A 481 28.21 -15.56 25.95
CA HIS A 481 28.86 -15.25 24.67
C HIS A 481 29.09 -13.75 24.50
N LEU A 482 28.06 -12.93 24.79
CA LEU A 482 28.13 -11.47 24.64
C LEU A 482 28.99 -10.80 25.75
N ALA A 483 28.99 -11.35 26.97
CA ALA A 483 29.81 -10.86 28.06
C ALA A 483 31.30 -11.28 27.94
N GLY A 484 31.63 -12.19 27.02
CA GLY A 484 32.98 -12.65 26.75
C GLY A 484 33.86 -11.55 26.15
N ARG A 485 35.12 -11.43 26.63
CA ARG A 485 36.06 -10.43 26.12
C ARG A 485 36.51 -10.79 24.71
N GLY A 486 36.07 -10.04 23.69
CA GLY A 486 36.64 -10.14 22.35
C GLY A 486 35.74 -9.93 21.14
N GLY A 487 34.73 -9.05 21.20
CA GLY A 487 34.02 -8.63 19.98
C GLY A 487 32.93 -9.58 19.46
N GLY A 488 32.50 -10.55 20.27
CA GLY A 488 31.46 -11.52 19.88
C GLY A 488 30.12 -10.90 19.47
N GLY A 489 29.84 -9.67 19.91
CA GLY A 489 28.65 -8.93 19.53
C GLY A 489 28.64 -8.51 18.07
N GLU A 490 29.75 -8.02 17.51
CA GLU A 490 29.84 -7.59 16.12
C GLU A 490 29.72 -8.78 15.15
N GLU A 491 30.40 -9.89 15.44
CA GLU A 491 30.30 -11.10 14.61
C GLU A 491 28.90 -11.68 14.61
N LEU A 492 28.25 -11.71 15.78
CA LEU A 492 26.88 -12.19 15.94
C LEU A 492 25.90 -11.28 15.20
N ALA A 493 26.05 -9.95 15.30
CA ALA A 493 25.27 -8.97 14.57
C ALA A 493 25.42 -9.12 13.05
N ALA A 494 26.64 -9.29 12.56
CA ALA A 494 26.91 -9.55 11.14
C ALA A 494 26.28 -10.88 10.67
N GLY A 495 26.39 -11.93 11.49
CA GLY A 495 25.77 -13.24 11.23
C GLY A 495 24.25 -13.17 11.12
N ILE A 496 23.58 -12.42 12.00
CA ILE A 496 22.13 -12.17 11.98
C ILE A 496 21.75 -11.39 10.73
N GLY A 497 22.50 -10.33 10.39
CA GLY A 497 22.26 -9.55 9.16
C GLY A 497 22.38 -10.40 7.91
N ALA A 498 23.40 -11.26 7.82
CA ALA A 498 23.57 -12.20 6.72
C ALA A 498 22.45 -13.27 6.66
N ALA A 499 21.95 -13.73 7.81
CA ALA A 499 20.83 -14.67 7.86
C ALA A 499 19.54 -14.02 7.34
N LEU A 500 19.23 -12.80 7.76
CA LEU A 500 18.07 -12.03 7.29
C LEU A 500 18.15 -11.78 5.79
N ALA A 501 19.28 -11.32 5.27
CA ALA A 501 19.48 -11.08 3.84
C ALA A 501 19.26 -12.36 3.00
N ARG A 502 19.70 -13.52 3.51
CA ARG A 502 19.46 -14.82 2.85
C ARG A 502 17.98 -15.20 2.87
N GLU A 503 17.28 -14.97 3.98
CA GLU A 503 15.83 -15.23 4.10
C GLU A 503 15.04 -14.34 3.15
N GLU A 504 15.36 -13.05 3.05
CA GLU A 504 14.75 -12.09 2.12
C GLU A 504 15.00 -12.47 0.65
N ALA A 505 16.24 -12.83 0.31
CA ALA A 505 16.57 -13.31 -1.03
C ALA A 505 15.87 -14.62 -1.38
N ALA A 506 15.64 -15.50 -0.42
CA ALA A 506 14.89 -16.73 -0.60
C ALA A 506 13.38 -16.45 -0.74
N ALA A 507 12.83 -15.49 -0.02
CA ALA A 507 11.45 -15.06 -0.16
C ALA A 507 11.20 -14.40 -1.53
N ALA A 508 12.09 -13.52 -1.97
CA ALA A 508 12.01 -12.89 -3.30
C ALA A 508 12.06 -13.91 -4.45
N ARG A 509 12.80 -15.02 -4.29
CA ARG A 509 12.83 -16.10 -5.28
C ARG A 509 11.58 -16.97 -5.27
N ARG A 510 10.86 -17.08 -4.16
CA ARG A 510 9.61 -17.84 -4.04
C ARG A 510 8.39 -17.08 -4.58
N THR A 511 8.47 -15.76 -4.65
CA THR A 511 7.46 -14.95 -5.32
C THR A 511 7.69 -15.09 -6.82
N PRO A 512 6.83 -15.81 -7.58
CA PRO A 512 7.04 -15.97 -9.02
C PRO A 512 6.98 -14.60 -9.67
N PRO A 513 7.85 -14.30 -10.66
CA PRO A 513 7.67 -13.14 -11.52
C PRO A 513 6.28 -13.30 -12.15
N GLY A 514 5.39 -12.32 -11.93
CA GLY A 514 3.98 -12.34 -12.25
C GLY A 514 3.67 -13.15 -13.50
N ASN A 515 2.84 -14.17 -13.35
CA ASN A 515 2.35 -15.02 -14.42
C ASN A 515 1.69 -14.11 -15.45
N ALA A 516 2.31 -14.01 -16.63
CA ALA A 516 1.69 -13.36 -17.77
C ALA A 516 0.36 -14.09 -18.08
N PRO A 517 -0.73 -13.38 -18.37
CA PRO A 517 -2.00 -14.00 -18.72
C PRO A 517 -1.86 -14.63 -20.10
N GLY A 518 -1.59 -15.92 -20.14
CA GLY A 518 -1.69 -16.79 -21.30
C GLY A 518 -2.89 -17.71 -21.13
N ALA A 519 -3.92 -17.42 -21.92
CA ALA A 519 -4.98 -18.33 -22.39
C ALA A 519 -5.40 -19.48 -21.47
N SER A 520 -6.61 -19.41 -20.92
CA SER A 520 -7.61 -20.48 -21.09
C SER A 520 -8.91 -20.08 -20.42
N GLY A 521 -10.01 -20.21 -21.16
CA GLY A 521 -11.36 -20.01 -20.66
C GLY A 521 -11.65 -20.99 -19.53
N ALA A 522 -12.04 -20.39 -18.41
CA ALA A 522 -12.79 -21.04 -17.36
C ALA A 522 -13.60 -19.96 -16.67
N THR A 523 -14.88 -20.22 -16.53
CA THR A 523 -15.83 -19.53 -15.66
C THR A 523 -15.27 -19.48 -14.24
N GLY A 524 -14.50 -18.45 -13.93
CA GLY A 524 -13.91 -18.19 -12.62
C GLY A 524 -14.64 -17.03 -11.91
N PRO A 525 -14.51 -16.95 -10.57
CA PRO A 525 -15.12 -15.87 -9.78
C PRO A 525 -14.64 -14.49 -10.22
N ALA A 526 -15.44 -13.46 -9.87
CA ALA A 526 -15.24 -12.08 -10.28
C ALA A 526 -13.76 -11.62 -10.24
N PRO A 527 -13.28 -10.87 -11.24
CA PRO A 527 -11.91 -10.41 -11.27
C PRO A 527 -11.61 -9.55 -10.04
N ASP A 528 -10.45 -9.79 -9.43
CA ASP A 528 -9.90 -8.95 -8.36
C ASP A 528 -9.88 -7.49 -8.85
N PRO A 529 -10.52 -6.54 -8.16
CA PRO A 529 -10.58 -5.14 -8.57
C PRO A 529 -9.19 -4.50 -8.75
N TRP A 530 -8.17 -5.08 -8.12
CA TRP A 530 -6.78 -4.58 -8.16
C TRP A 530 -5.90 -5.29 -9.21
N GLY A 531 -6.40 -6.33 -9.86
CA GLY A 531 -5.63 -7.18 -10.78
C GLY A 531 -4.55 -8.03 -10.08
N PRO A 532 -3.91 -8.93 -10.83
CA PRO A 532 -2.82 -9.76 -10.33
C PRO A 532 -1.49 -9.01 -10.20
N ASP A 533 -1.40 -7.76 -10.68
CA ASP A 533 -0.15 -7.00 -10.68
C ASP A 533 0.27 -6.62 -9.26
N PRO A 534 1.56 -6.75 -8.91
CA PRO A 534 2.06 -6.31 -7.61
C PRO A 534 1.85 -4.80 -7.46
N LEU A 535 1.25 -4.41 -6.33
CA LEU A 535 1.11 -3.00 -5.97
C LEU A 535 2.49 -2.38 -5.69
N PRO A 536 2.68 -1.06 -5.89
CA PRO A 536 3.92 -0.41 -5.54
C PRO A 536 4.23 -0.62 -4.05
N PHE A 537 5.41 -1.16 -3.77
CA PHE A 537 5.88 -1.40 -2.41
C PHE A 537 6.50 -0.12 -1.83
N LEU A 538 5.99 0.31 -0.69
CA LEU A 538 6.53 1.45 0.07
C LEU A 538 7.19 0.92 1.35
N PRO A 539 8.53 0.97 1.48
CA PRO A 539 9.20 0.50 2.68
C PRO A 539 8.83 1.40 3.88
N LEU A 540 8.28 0.79 4.93
CA LEU A 540 7.83 1.49 6.14
C LEU A 540 8.95 1.85 7.12
N GLN A 541 10.11 1.20 7.04
CA GLN A 541 11.19 1.39 8.00
C GLN A 541 12.53 1.59 7.29
N PRO A 542 13.39 2.49 7.82
CA PRO A 542 14.77 2.58 7.37
C PRO A 542 15.52 1.27 7.68
N PRO A 543 16.64 0.98 6.98
CA PRO A 543 17.48 -0.16 7.28
C PRO A 543 18.03 -0.03 8.71
N ARG A 544 17.98 -1.14 9.50
CA ARG A 544 18.46 -1.20 10.87
C ARG A 544 19.97 -1.46 10.92
N THR A 545 20.63 -0.95 11.93
CA THR A 545 22.03 -1.27 12.21
C THR A 545 22.19 -2.71 12.72
N GLY A 546 23.39 -3.28 12.61
CA GLY A 546 23.67 -4.62 13.13
C GLY A 546 23.47 -4.71 14.64
N THR A 547 23.83 -3.67 15.39
CA THR A 547 23.63 -3.57 16.84
C THR A 547 22.15 -3.56 17.22
N GLU A 548 21.32 -2.77 16.52
CA GLU A 548 19.88 -2.76 16.74
C GLU A 548 19.24 -4.11 16.46
N LEU A 549 19.66 -4.78 15.38
CA LEU A 549 19.19 -6.12 15.06
C LEU A 549 19.57 -7.14 16.13
N LEU A 550 20.80 -7.10 16.63
CA LEU A 550 21.25 -7.97 17.70
C LEU A 550 20.46 -7.71 18.99
N ALA A 551 20.30 -6.45 19.38
CA ALA A 551 19.52 -6.08 20.57
C ALA A 551 18.08 -6.61 20.49
N ASP A 552 17.40 -6.46 19.35
CA ASP A 552 16.06 -7.02 19.16
C ASP A 552 16.00 -8.54 19.33
N HIS A 553 17.01 -9.28 18.82
CA HIS A 553 17.07 -10.73 18.95
C HIS A 553 17.39 -11.18 20.39
N VAL A 554 18.21 -10.41 21.12
CA VAL A 554 18.48 -10.65 22.55
C VAL A 554 17.23 -10.37 23.39
N VAL A 555 16.52 -9.26 23.13
CA VAL A 555 15.22 -8.96 23.76
C VAL A 555 14.24 -10.10 23.52
N ALA A 556 14.12 -10.59 22.28
CA ALA A 556 13.25 -11.70 21.95
C ALA A 556 13.61 -12.97 22.75
N MET A 557 14.89 -13.27 22.89
CA MET A 557 15.36 -14.41 23.67
C MET A 557 15.03 -14.26 25.16
N VAL A 558 15.22 -13.07 25.74
CA VAL A 558 14.85 -12.76 27.13
C VAL A 558 13.34 -12.91 27.33
N CYS A 559 12.52 -12.37 26.39
CA CYS A 559 11.07 -12.49 26.46
C CYS A 559 10.62 -13.95 26.42
N CYS A 560 11.18 -14.77 25.51
CA CYS A 560 10.89 -16.21 25.47
C CYS A 560 11.27 -16.91 26.79
N ALA A 561 12.44 -16.62 27.36
CA ALA A 561 12.87 -17.19 28.64
C ALA A 561 11.93 -16.77 29.80
N ALA A 562 11.49 -15.52 29.81
CA ALA A 562 10.54 -15.02 30.80
C ALA A 562 9.16 -15.70 30.68
N VAL A 563 8.67 -15.88 29.46
CA VAL A 563 7.38 -16.61 29.20
C VAL A 563 7.52 -18.07 29.64
N ASP A 564 8.62 -18.73 29.28
CA ASP A 564 8.77 -20.17 29.55
C ASP A 564 9.14 -20.49 31.03
N THR A 565 9.70 -19.54 31.80
CA THR A 565 10.25 -19.83 33.14
C THR A 565 9.74 -18.97 34.28
N ALA A 566 9.21 -17.77 34.00
CA ALA A 566 8.80 -16.81 35.02
C ALA A 566 7.28 -16.48 34.96
N GLY A 567 6.50 -17.19 34.12
CA GLY A 567 5.06 -16.95 34.01
C GLY A 567 4.69 -15.61 33.37
N ALA A 568 5.62 -14.97 32.67
CA ALA A 568 5.32 -13.79 31.89
C ALA A 568 4.45 -14.14 30.68
N ALA A 569 3.76 -13.14 30.11
CA ALA A 569 2.92 -13.31 28.93
C ALA A 569 3.28 -12.34 27.81
N PRO A 570 3.11 -12.74 26.55
CA PRO A 570 3.19 -11.81 25.43
C PRO A 570 2.05 -10.81 25.49
N GLY A 571 2.32 -9.58 25.17
CA GLY A 571 1.35 -8.49 25.12
C GLY A 571 1.60 -7.57 23.94
N LEU A 572 0.77 -6.58 23.80
CA LEU A 572 0.84 -5.58 22.75
C LEU A 572 0.80 -4.17 23.35
N ASP A 573 1.78 -3.36 23.02
CA ASP A 573 1.73 -1.91 23.17
C ASP A 573 1.42 -1.29 21.81
N TRP A 574 0.40 -0.45 21.77
CA TRP A 574 -0.08 0.11 20.51
C TRP A 574 0.88 1.09 19.83
N LEU A 575 1.83 1.68 20.58
CA LEU A 575 2.84 2.59 20.04
C LEU A 575 4.20 1.93 19.85
N ASP A 576 4.57 1.05 20.76
CA ASP A 576 5.90 0.43 20.78
C ASP A 576 5.91 -0.99 20.21
N GLY A 577 4.72 -1.60 20.00
CA GLY A 577 4.55 -2.93 19.41
C GLY A 577 4.63 -4.05 20.44
N PRO A 578 5.34 -5.16 20.17
CA PRO A 578 5.46 -6.30 21.07
C PRO A 578 5.92 -5.90 22.47
N ALA A 579 5.19 -6.34 23.49
CA ALA A 579 5.44 -6.01 24.89
C ALA A 579 5.47 -7.26 25.78
N LEU A 580 6.33 -7.29 26.79
CA LEU A 580 6.34 -8.33 27.80
C LEU A 580 5.49 -7.89 28.99
N LEU A 581 4.57 -8.76 29.39
CA LEU A 581 3.74 -8.60 30.58
C LEU A 581 4.24 -9.52 31.70
N VAL A 582 4.52 -8.96 32.86
CA VAL A 582 4.87 -9.69 34.08
C VAL A 582 3.80 -9.33 35.11
N ASP A 583 3.12 -10.33 35.66
CA ASP A 583 1.98 -10.15 36.57
C ASP A 583 0.86 -9.23 35.98
N GLY A 584 0.74 -9.25 34.65
CA GLY A 584 -0.23 -8.43 33.92
C GLY A 584 0.23 -6.98 33.64
N GLU A 585 1.37 -6.56 34.15
CA GLU A 585 1.94 -5.23 33.93
C GLU A 585 3.03 -5.24 32.86
N ARG A 586 3.04 -4.20 32.02
CA ARG A 586 4.04 -4.04 30.97
C ARG A 586 5.42 -3.71 31.57
N ARG A 587 6.43 -4.47 31.15
CA ARG A 587 7.84 -4.22 31.49
C ARG A 587 8.54 -3.49 30.33
N ALA A 588 8.65 -2.18 30.45
CA ALA A 588 9.30 -1.32 29.45
C ALA A 588 10.80 -1.11 29.71
N ASP A 589 11.31 -1.59 30.84
CA ASP A 589 12.63 -1.36 31.39
C ASP A 589 13.71 -2.35 30.89
N LEU A 590 13.36 -3.30 30.02
CA LEU A 590 14.27 -4.32 29.49
C LEU A 590 15.31 -3.75 28.48
N GLY A 591 14.95 -2.73 27.71
CA GLY A 591 15.78 -2.22 26.62
C GLY A 591 17.17 -1.75 27.05
N GLY A 592 17.26 -0.97 28.14
CA GLY A 592 18.54 -0.48 28.68
C GLY A 592 19.51 -1.59 29.08
N PRO A 593 19.10 -2.54 29.93
CA PRO A 593 19.91 -3.71 30.28
C PRO A 593 20.42 -4.53 29.10
N VAL A 594 19.61 -4.70 28.07
CA VAL A 594 20.01 -5.42 26.84
C VAL A 594 21.03 -4.60 26.04
N LEU A 595 20.86 -3.30 25.93
CA LEU A 595 21.81 -2.44 25.22
C LEU A 595 23.17 -2.43 25.91
N SER A 596 23.23 -2.35 27.25
CA SER A 596 24.50 -2.46 28.01
C SER A 596 25.23 -3.78 27.72
N LEU A 597 24.49 -4.89 27.62
CA LEU A 597 25.09 -6.17 27.24
C LEU A 597 25.61 -6.17 25.79
N VAL A 598 24.84 -5.62 24.86
CA VAL A 598 25.16 -5.70 23.42
C VAL A 598 26.28 -4.71 23.03
N GLU A 599 26.28 -3.50 23.59
CA GLU A 599 27.23 -2.44 23.26
C GLU A 599 28.51 -2.52 24.10
N ASP A 600 28.37 -2.74 25.42
CA ASP A 600 29.46 -2.65 26.36
C ASP A 600 29.95 -4.05 26.82
N GLY A 601 29.22 -5.12 26.53
CA GLY A 601 29.47 -6.46 27.07
C GLY A 601 29.17 -6.59 28.57
N ASP A 602 28.51 -5.57 29.18
CA ASP A 602 28.14 -5.58 30.60
C ASP A 602 26.83 -6.35 30.82
N ALA A 603 26.97 -7.54 31.39
CA ALA A 603 25.83 -8.42 31.67
C ALA A 603 25.14 -8.13 33.01
N GLU A 604 25.73 -7.32 33.90
CA GLU A 604 25.23 -7.16 35.26
C GLU A 604 23.85 -6.49 35.34
N PRO A 605 23.57 -5.42 34.57
CA PRO A 605 22.23 -4.85 34.53
C PRO A 605 21.16 -5.85 34.07
N LEU A 606 21.49 -6.68 33.08
CA LEU A 606 20.54 -7.71 32.58
C LEU A 606 20.36 -8.84 33.59
N ARG A 607 21.42 -9.32 34.24
CA ARG A 607 21.32 -10.34 35.28
C ARG A 607 20.49 -9.88 36.48
N SER A 608 20.66 -8.62 36.90
CA SER A 608 19.87 -8.00 37.96
C SER A 608 18.38 -7.94 37.57
N TRP A 609 18.08 -7.53 36.32
CA TRP A 609 16.72 -7.48 35.80
C TRP A 609 16.11 -8.89 35.76
N LEU A 610 16.83 -9.89 35.24
CA LEU A 610 16.36 -11.28 35.15
C LEU A 610 16.05 -11.86 36.54
N ALA A 611 16.90 -11.58 37.51
CA ALA A 611 16.68 -11.99 38.90
C ALA A 611 15.42 -11.32 39.50
N SER A 612 15.19 -10.04 39.21
CA SER A 612 13.99 -9.31 39.70
C SER A 612 12.67 -9.87 39.16
N VAL A 613 12.70 -10.43 37.95
CA VAL A 613 11.52 -11.04 37.29
C VAL A 613 11.41 -12.54 37.61
N GLY A 614 12.50 -13.18 38.09
CA GLY A 614 12.53 -14.61 38.39
C GLY A 614 12.81 -15.49 37.16
N VAL A 615 13.45 -14.94 36.15
CA VAL A 615 13.75 -15.68 34.89
C VAL A 615 14.90 -16.64 35.11
N ARG A 616 14.76 -17.89 34.71
CA ARG A 616 15.77 -18.94 34.80
C ARG A 616 16.57 -19.04 33.50
N THR A 617 17.79 -18.55 33.52
CA THR A 617 18.65 -18.49 32.33
C THR A 617 19.22 -19.86 31.92
N ASP A 618 19.25 -20.81 32.85
CA ASP A 618 19.77 -22.18 32.68
C ASP A 618 18.78 -23.10 31.92
N LYS A 619 17.53 -22.72 31.82
CA LYS A 619 16.48 -23.53 31.19
C LYS A 619 16.46 -23.36 29.68
N PRO A 620 16.23 -24.46 28.93
CA PRO A 620 16.05 -24.38 27.52
C PRO A 620 14.76 -23.63 27.20
N VAL A 621 14.83 -22.76 26.19
CA VAL A 621 13.71 -21.99 25.66
C VAL A 621 13.10 -22.75 24.49
N ARG A 622 11.77 -22.78 24.43
CA ARG A 622 11.06 -23.34 23.28
C ARG A 622 11.27 -22.44 22.06
N LEU A 623 11.80 -22.98 20.99
CA LEU A 623 11.98 -22.31 19.69
C LEU A 623 10.95 -22.83 18.68
N VAL A 624 10.74 -22.07 17.60
CA VAL A 624 9.83 -22.47 16.48
C VAL A 624 10.62 -23.29 15.47
#